data_5798ce503f6a44e574b66136397161ce
#
_entry.id   5798ce503f6a44e574b66136397161ce
#
_cell.length_a   1.000
_cell.length_b   1.000
_cell.length_c   1.000
_cell.angle_alpha   90.00
_cell.angle_beta   90.00
_cell.angle_gamma   90.00
#
_symmetry.space_group_name_H-M   'P 1'
#
loop_
_entity.id
_entity.type
_entity.pdbx_description
1 polymer ?
#
loop_
_entity_poly.entity_id
_entity_poly.type
_entity_poly.pdbx_seq_one_letter_code
_entity_poly.pdbx_strand_id
1 'polypeptide(L)'
;MPGTAPIARVLLKGRPTEKQLADRLAEPLADGLELYMDAVDLGPPAELDRLARRLLDLRPHPEFVYVVEGPLRSLDGSFFDLSVNSEANRECILRLARLGQAISAEAVLIHAIAPMGLDTPIDDRLRRAKLEASRPLVDHYVRSVQDYGMVPLLENIPPVARQRQSAYMVTPIGMRADDLVYFARSFPGLGATLDLSHAGLFLNGMWMDPSKVEPELAPLVTYLSGLEDSRDMEEYLRAIEPYLFEVHVSNARGLLEEGLPYGEGDLDLDALARRLARSVRYLVTETIEADPDRAVEMREAQRRLNAALREHQEATT
;
A
#
# COMPACT_ATOMS: atom_id res chain seq x y z
N MET A 1 -26.66 22.53 1.24
CA MET A 1 -25.66 22.16 0.24
C MET A 1 -24.86 21.03 0.83
N PRO A 2 -24.74 19.85 0.22
CA PRO A 2 -23.73 18.90 0.66
C PRO A 2 -22.38 19.58 0.48
N GLY A 3 -21.60 19.70 1.58
CA GLY A 3 -20.29 20.27 1.54
C GLY A 3 -19.43 19.48 0.55
N THR A 4 -18.66 20.15 -0.29
CA THR A 4 -17.66 19.51 -1.16
C THR A 4 -16.68 18.75 -0.29
N ALA A 5 -16.44 17.46 -0.62
CA ALA A 5 -15.43 16.66 0.08
C ALA A 5 -14.08 17.41 0.12
N PRO A 6 -13.33 17.35 1.22
CA PRO A 6 -12.03 17.98 1.30
C PRO A 6 -11.09 17.41 0.22
N ILE A 7 -10.14 18.21 -0.21
CA ILE A 7 -9.09 17.77 -1.13
C ILE A 7 -8.13 16.82 -0.40
N ALA A 8 -7.66 15.80 -1.10
CA ALA A 8 -6.67 14.86 -0.60
C ALA A 8 -5.40 15.59 -0.13
N ARG A 9 -4.80 15.08 0.94
CA ARG A 9 -3.54 15.56 1.49
C ARG A 9 -2.39 14.68 0.99
N VAL A 10 -1.21 15.25 0.86
CA VAL A 10 -0.05 14.53 0.33
C VAL A 10 0.89 14.14 1.46
N LEU A 11 1.17 12.84 1.58
CA LEU A 11 2.08 12.26 2.56
C LEU A 11 3.36 11.77 1.86
N LEU A 12 4.48 11.80 2.59
CA LEU A 12 5.68 11.07 2.21
C LEU A 12 5.71 9.70 2.90
N LYS A 13 6.34 8.71 2.26
CA LYS A 13 6.62 7.41 2.87
C LYS A 13 8.04 7.36 3.45
N GLY A 14 8.23 6.66 4.56
CA GLY A 14 9.55 6.47 5.14
C GLY A 14 9.56 5.51 6.32
N ARG A 15 10.75 5.00 6.64
CA ARG A 15 10.98 4.19 7.86
C ARG A 15 11.28 5.10 9.06
N PRO A 16 11.07 4.61 10.29
CA PRO A 16 11.32 5.39 11.51
C PRO A 16 12.83 5.47 11.87
N THR A 17 13.71 5.40 10.88
CA THR A 17 15.15 5.57 11.09
C THR A 17 15.49 7.06 11.29
N GLU A 18 16.62 7.34 11.94
CA GLU A 18 17.02 8.72 12.21
C GLU A 18 17.20 9.54 10.95
N LYS A 19 17.86 8.96 9.95
CA LYS A 19 18.16 9.65 8.68
C LYS A 19 16.89 9.91 7.87
N GLN A 20 16.02 8.89 7.74
CA GLN A 20 14.79 9.04 6.98
C GLN A 20 13.83 10.03 7.66
N LEU A 21 13.68 9.98 8.98
CA LEU A 21 12.87 10.97 9.68
C LEU A 21 13.42 12.39 9.50
N ALA A 22 14.73 12.57 9.64
CA ALA A 22 15.35 13.89 9.43
C ALA A 22 15.14 14.42 8.02
N ASP A 23 15.21 13.56 7.00
CA ASP A 23 14.96 13.95 5.62
C ASP A 23 13.47 14.22 5.36
N ARG A 24 12.55 13.29 5.74
CA ARG A 24 11.10 13.41 5.44
C ARG A 24 10.44 14.56 6.19
N LEU A 25 10.95 14.94 7.36
CA LEU A 25 10.46 16.06 8.15
C LEU A 25 11.16 17.39 7.83
N ALA A 26 12.06 17.44 6.85
CA ALA A 26 12.66 18.68 6.35
C ALA A 26 11.73 19.40 5.37
N GLU A 27 11.90 20.71 5.22
CA GLU A 27 11.15 21.52 4.24
C GLU A 27 11.50 21.15 2.76
N PRO A 28 10.51 21.21 1.85
CA PRO A 28 9.11 21.53 2.10
C PRO A 28 8.38 20.36 2.78
N LEU A 29 7.66 20.66 3.86
CA LEU A 29 6.90 19.66 4.60
C LEU A 29 5.78 19.07 3.75
N ALA A 30 5.56 17.77 3.89
CA ALA A 30 4.32 17.12 3.48
C ALA A 30 3.24 17.30 4.55
N ASP A 31 1.99 16.96 4.24
CA ASP A 31 0.88 17.02 5.20
C ASP A 31 0.97 15.92 6.27
N GLY A 32 1.82 14.93 6.08
CA GLY A 32 2.02 13.81 6.99
C GLY A 32 3.09 12.84 6.51
N LEU A 33 3.21 11.76 7.26
CA LEU A 33 4.17 10.69 7.00
C LEU A 33 3.48 9.33 7.16
N GLU A 34 3.60 8.49 6.14
CA GLU A 34 3.35 7.08 6.27
C GLU A 34 4.63 6.39 6.73
N LEU A 35 4.50 5.66 7.84
CA LEU A 35 5.61 4.98 8.50
C LEU A 35 5.60 3.50 8.12
N TYR A 36 6.42 3.10 7.15
CA TYR A 36 6.70 1.68 6.90
C TYR A 36 7.51 1.09 8.04
N MET A 37 6.91 0.13 8.72
CA MET A 37 7.51 -0.59 9.83
C MET A 37 8.05 -1.92 9.34
N ASP A 38 9.36 -2.05 9.18
CA ASP A 38 9.97 -3.37 9.00
C ASP A 38 9.86 -4.19 10.31
N ALA A 39 9.93 -5.52 10.25
CA ALA A 39 9.88 -6.38 11.43
C ALA A 39 10.91 -6.00 12.51
N VAL A 40 12.08 -5.50 12.10
CA VAL A 40 13.13 -5.02 13.03
C VAL A 40 12.75 -3.72 13.75
N ASP A 41 11.83 -2.93 13.20
CA ASP A 41 11.34 -1.68 13.80
C ASP A 41 10.23 -1.96 14.84
N LEU A 42 9.62 -3.15 14.75
CA LEU A 42 8.58 -3.63 15.68
C LEU A 42 9.21 -4.36 16.87
N GLY A 43 10.14 -3.71 17.55
CA GLY A 43 10.80 -4.23 18.74
C GLY A 43 9.85 -4.50 19.92
N PRO A 44 10.40 -4.91 21.10
CA PRO A 44 9.62 -5.10 22.31
C PRO A 44 8.90 -3.81 22.74
N PRO A 45 7.84 -3.89 23.57
CA PRO A 45 7.01 -2.75 23.95
C PRO A 45 7.79 -1.51 24.41
N ALA A 46 8.84 -1.68 25.20
CA ALA A 46 9.66 -0.55 25.68
C ALA A 46 10.40 0.18 24.56
N GLU A 47 10.71 -0.49 23.45
CA GLU A 47 11.33 0.13 22.27
C GLU A 47 10.28 0.88 21.45
N LEU A 48 9.11 0.30 21.27
CA LEU A 48 7.98 0.97 20.62
C LEU A 48 7.57 2.23 21.40
N ASP A 49 7.56 2.19 22.73
CA ASP A 49 7.27 3.37 23.56
C ASP A 49 8.33 4.48 23.37
N ARG A 50 9.60 4.11 23.22
CA ARG A 50 10.67 5.09 22.91
C ARG A 50 10.51 5.67 21.51
N LEU A 51 10.19 4.82 20.52
CA LEU A 51 9.92 5.26 19.16
C LEU A 51 8.71 6.19 19.10
N ALA A 52 7.61 5.83 19.78
CA ALA A 52 6.40 6.66 19.82
C ALA A 52 6.69 8.05 20.40
N ARG A 53 7.40 8.14 21.54
CA ARG A 53 7.81 9.44 22.12
C ARG A 53 8.63 10.25 21.13
N ARG A 54 9.62 9.64 20.49
CA ARG A 54 10.44 10.31 19.47
C ARG A 54 9.60 10.86 18.31
N LEU A 55 8.66 10.07 17.78
CA LEU A 55 7.78 10.50 16.70
C LEU A 55 6.87 11.66 17.11
N LEU A 56 6.37 11.65 18.35
CA LEU A 56 5.59 12.75 18.90
C LEU A 56 6.43 14.01 19.08
N ASP A 57 7.65 13.89 19.59
CA ASP A 57 8.60 15.01 19.77
C ASP A 57 9.01 15.64 18.43
N LEU A 58 9.09 14.83 17.37
CA LEU A 58 9.44 15.27 16.01
C LEU A 58 8.24 15.76 15.20
N ARG A 59 7.00 15.62 15.69
CA ARG A 59 5.80 16.05 14.96
C ARG A 59 5.85 17.56 14.70
N PRO A 60 5.82 18.03 13.43
CA PRO A 60 6.03 19.43 13.12
C PRO A 60 4.91 20.36 13.65
N HIS A 61 3.65 19.88 13.58
CA HIS A 61 2.46 20.63 14.03
C HIS A 61 1.30 19.66 14.33
N PRO A 62 0.26 20.08 15.06
CA PRO A 62 -0.84 19.20 15.49
C PRO A 62 -1.62 18.51 14.36
N GLU A 63 -1.76 19.18 13.20
CA GLU A 63 -2.46 18.63 12.05
C GLU A 63 -1.60 17.67 11.20
N PHE A 64 -0.33 17.48 11.53
CA PHE A 64 0.53 16.54 10.82
C PHE A 64 0.06 15.10 11.03
N VAL A 65 -0.20 14.39 9.93
CA VAL A 65 -0.78 13.05 9.94
C VAL A 65 0.29 11.96 10.02
N TYR A 66 -0.02 10.92 10.78
CA TYR A 66 0.67 9.64 10.69
C TYR A 66 -0.28 8.55 10.19
N VAL A 67 0.21 7.73 9.27
CA VAL A 67 -0.31 6.41 8.91
C VAL A 67 0.78 5.40 9.23
N VAL A 68 0.43 4.19 9.66
CA VAL A 68 1.41 3.15 9.99
C VAL A 68 1.21 1.98 9.05
N GLU A 69 2.25 1.64 8.31
CA GLU A 69 2.26 0.50 7.40
C GLU A 69 3.00 -0.69 8.00
N GLY A 70 2.42 -1.87 7.84
CA GLY A 70 2.96 -3.14 8.34
C GLY A 70 4.05 -3.73 7.45
N PRO A 71 4.88 -4.61 8.01
CA PRO A 71 6.01 -5.18 7.30
C PRO A 71 5.60 -6.27 6.32
N LEU A 72 6.44 -6.51 5.32
CA LEU A 72 6.35 -7.69 4.46
C LEU A 72 6.83 -8.99 5.16
N ARG A 73 7.53 -8.87 6.28
CA ARG A 73 7.99 -10.02 7.08
C ARG A 73 7.46 -9.94 8.49
N SER A 74 7.05 -11.11 9.00
CA SER A 74 6.60 -11.28 10.38
C SER A 74 7.77 -11.25 11.37
N LEU A 75 7.45 -11.20 12.67
CA LEU A 75 8.44 -11.12 13.76
C LEU A 75 9.37 -12.34 13.86
N ASP A 76 8.97 -13.48 13.31
CA ASP A 76 9.80 -14.70 13.23
C ASP A 76 10.67 -14.77 11.96
N GLY A 77 10.64 -13.70 11.11
CA GLY A 77 11.38 -13.61 9.87
C GLY A 77 10.71 -14.28 8.66
N SER A 78 9.61 -14.99 8.83
CA SER A 78 8.79 -15.50 7.73
C SER A 78 8.10 -14.35 6.99
N PHE A 79 7.52 -14.60 5.82
CA PHE A 79 6.64 -13.61 5.20
C PHE A 79 5.40 -13.38 6.07
N PHE A 80 4.93 -12.13 6.11
CA PHE A 80 3.65 -11.77 6.69
C PHE A 80 2.54 -12.25 5.77
N ASP A 81 2.18 -13.53 5.88
CA ASP A 81 1.19 -14.20 5.04
C ASP A 81 -0.19 -14.11 5.68
N LEU A 82 -1.14 -13.40 5.04
CA LEU A 82 -2.51 -13.28 5.54
C LEU A 82 -3.22 -14.62 5.70
N SER A 83 -2.86 -15.62 4.89
CA SER A 83 -3.47 -16.97 4.97
C SER A 83 -2.94 -17.80 6.15
N VAL A 84 -1.97 -17.27 6.92
CA VAL A 84 -1.33 -17.94 8.06
C VAL A 84 -1.63 -17.16 9.33
N ASN A 85 -2.61 -17.63 10.11
CA ASN A 85 -2.97 -17.04 11.40
C ASN A 85 -2.02 -17.47 12.52
N SER A 86 -0.73 -17.15 12.41
CA SER A 86 0.30 -17.46 13.39
C SER A 86 0.31 -16.50 14.58
N GLU A 87 0.94 -16.90 15.68
CA GLU A 87 1.17 -16.02 16.83
C GLU A 87 2.07 -14.82 16.43
N ALA A 88 3.10 -15.06 15.61
CA ALA A 88 4.01 -14.03 15.14
C ALA A 88 3.28 -12.95 14.31
N ASN A 89 2.37 -13.36 13.41
CA ASN A 89 1.57 -12.42 12.63
C ASN A 89 0.60 -11.63 13.52
N ARG A 90 -0.05 -12.28 14.48
CA ARG A 90 -0.94 -11.59 15.43
C ARG A 90 -0.21 -10.60 16.31
N GLU A 91 0.95 -10.98 16.85
CA GLU A 91 1.77 -10.06 17.66
C GLU A 91 2.27 -8.90 16.84
N CYS A 92 2.64 -9.12 15.57
CA CYS A 92 2.98 -8.05 14.62
C CYS A 92 1.85 -7.02 14.52
N ILE A 93 0.62 -7.47 14.27
CA ILE A 93 -0.59 -6.62 14.22
C ILE A 93 -0.77 -5.83 15.52
N LEU A 94 -0.64 -6.46 16.67
CA LEU A 94 -0.81 -5.80 17.96
C LEU A 94 0.26 -4.71 18.18
N ARG A 95 1.49 -4.93 17.75
CA ARG A 95 2.56 -3.93 17.85
C ARG A 95 2.32 -2.74 16.94
N LEU A 96 1.86 -2.98 15.71
CA LEU A 96 1.45 -1.91 14.79
C LEU A 96 0.32 -1.07 15.39
N ALA A 97 -0.74 -1.72 15.88
CA ALA A 97 -1.89 -1.03 16.46
C ALA A 97 -1.51 -0.21 17.70
N ARG A 98 -0.65 -0.75 18.60
CA ARG A 98 -0.13 -0.02 19.77
C ARG A 98 0.72 1.19 19.38
N LEU A 99 1.62 1.03 18.41
CA LEU A 99 2.41 2.16 17.92
C LEU A 99 1.50 3.22 17.32
N GLY A 100 0.57 2.83 16.43
CA GLY A 100 -0.37 3.75 15.81
C GLY A 100 -1.18 4.54 16.83
N GLN A 101 -1.72 3.87 17.86
CA GLN A 101 -2.42 4.55 18.96
C GLN A 101 -1.50 5.53 19.70
N ALA A 102 -0.29 5.09 20.05
CA ALA A 102 0.65 5.90 20.82
C ALA A 102 1.07 7.19 20.11
N ILE A 103 1.12 7.19 18.77
CA ILE A 103 1.44 8.37 17.96
C ILE A 103 0.19 9.08 17.41
N SER A 104 -1.01 8.65 17.78
CA SER A 104 -2.29 9.14 17.23
C SER A 104 -2.31 9.08 15.70
N ALA A 105 -1.96 7.92 15.14
CA ALA A 105 -2.10 7.65 13.72
C ALA A 105 -3.58 7.59 13.32
N GLU A 106 -3.91 7.97 12.10
CA GLU A 106 -5.30 7.88 11.61
C GLU A 106 -5.64 6.48 11.12
N ALA A 107 -4.67 5.78 10.56
CA ALA A 107 -4.86 4.45 10.00
C ALA A 107 -3.64 3.56 10.25
N VAL A 108 -3.91 2.27 10.17
CA VAL A 108 -2.88 1.22 10.07
C VAL A 108 -3.17 0.44 8.82
N LEU A 109 -2.14 0.13 8.04
CA LEU A 109 -2.26 -0.61 6.79
C LEU A 109 -1.43 -1.89 6.83
N ILE A 110 -1.91 -2.96 6.20
CA ILE A 110 -1.18 -4.18 5.91
C ILE A 110 -1.42 -4.62 4.46
N HIS A 111 -0.50 -5.41 3.92
CA HIS A 111 -0.57 -5.90 2.54
C HIS A 111 -1.49 -7.12 2.39
N ALA A 112 -2.28 -7.15 1.31
CA ALA A 112 -3.13 -8.29 0.94
C ALA A 112 -2.31 -9.43 0.33
N ILE A 113 -1.36 -9.99 1.07
CA ILE A 113 -0.36 -10.92 0.58
C ILE A 113 -0.54 -12.35 1.11
N ALA A 114 -0.40 -13.35 0.21
CA ALA A 114 -0.26 -14.76 0.54
C ALA A 114 0.86 -15.36 -0.35
N PRO A 115 2.13 -15.12 0.02
CA PRO A 115 3.28 -15.33 -0.86
C PRO A 115 3.54 -16.80 -1.14
N MET A 116 3.95 -17.09 -2.38
CA MET A 116 4.32 -18.42 -2.83
C MET A 116 5.36 -18.33 -3.96
N GLY A 117 6.00 -19.46 -4.29
CA GLY A 117 6.90 -19.57 -5.43
C GLY A 117 6.15 -19.76 -6.75
N LEU A 118 6.84 -19.50 -7.86
CA LEU A 118 6.30 -19.68 -9.23
C LEU A 118 6.01 -21.14 -9.61
N ASP A 119 6.55 -22.10 -8.87
CA ASP A 119 6.36 -23.53 -9.07
C ASP A 119 4.93 -24.03 -8.81
N THR A 120 4.14 -23.23 -8.11
CA THR A 120 2.74 -23.53 -7.81
C THR A 120 1.84 -22.77 -8.77
N PRO A 121 1.04 -23.46 -9.62
CA PRO A 121 0.12 -22.79 -10.53
C PRO A 121 -0.93 -21.96 -9.78
N ILE A 122 -1.16 -20.73 -10.23
CA ILE A 122 -2.24 -19.88 -9.73
C ILE A 122 -3.51 -20.20 -10.54
N ASP A 123 -4.60 -20.45 -9.83
CA ASP A 123 -5.94 -20.57 -10.37
C ASP A 123 -6.99 -20.00 -9.41
N ASP A 124 -8.21 -19.86 -9.86
CA ASP A 124 -9.32 -19.32 -9.06
C ASP A 124 -9.67 -20.19 -7.83
N ARG A 125 -9.37 -21.48 -7.86
CA ARG A 125 -9.57 -22.39 -6.73
C ARG A 125 -8.57 -22.06 -5.62
N LEU A 126 -7.29 -21.94 -5.99
CA LEU A 126 -6.24 -21.55 -5.05
C LEU A 126 -6.50 -20.16 -4.48
N ARG A 127 -6.85 -19.18 -5.35
CA ARG A 127 -7.22 -17.83 -4.94
C ARG A 127 -8.33 -17.86 -3.88
N ARG A 128 -9.45 -18.53 -4.15
CA ARG A 128 -10.57 -18.64 -3.19
C ARG A 128 -10.14 -19.31 -1.88
N ALA A 129 -9.35 -20.36 -1.94
CA ALA A 129 -8.83 -21.03 -0.75
C ALA A 129 -7.96 -20.09 0.11
N LYS A 130 -7.12 -19.27 -0.53
CA LYS A 130 -6.28 -18.29 0.18
C LYS A 130 -7.10 -17.14 0.76
N LEU A 131 -8.10 -16.61 0.06
CA LEU A 131 -9.03 -15.60 0.60
C LEU A 131 -9.74 -16.11 1.87
N GLU A 132 -10.28 -17.33 1.83
CA GLU A 132 -10.93 -17.92 3.01
C GLU A 132 -9.95 -18.18 4.16
N ALA A 133 -8.75 -18.69 3.86
CA ALA A 133 -7.72 -18.92 4.88
C ALA A 133 -7.23 -17.62 5.54
N SER A 134 -7.31 -16.49 4.85
CA SER A 134 -6.91 -15.18 5.38
C SER A 134 -7.91 -14.58 6.38
N ARG A 135 -9.17 -15.00 6.34
CA ARG A 135 -10.23 -14.40 7.16
C ARG A 135 -9.93 -14.32 8.66
N PRO A 136 -9.38 -15.37 9.33
CA PRO A 136 -9.12 -15.30 10.78
C PRO A 136 -8.08 -14.24 11.16
N LEU A 137 -7.04 -14.06 10.34
CA LEU A 137 -6.00 -13.05 10.61
C LEU A 137 -6.52 -11.64 10.29
N VAL A 138 -7.29 -11.48 9.19
CA VAL A 138 -7.90 -10.19 8.84
C VAL A 138 -8.94 -9.77 9.89
N ASP A 139 -9.76 -10.71 10.42
CA ASP A 139 -10.68 -10.41 11.54
C ASP A 139 -9.93 -9.91 12.78
N HIS A 140 -8.84 -10.60 13.15
CA HIS A 140 -7.99 -10.16 14.26
C HIS A 140 -7.38 -8.78 14.01
N TYR A 141 -6.90 -8.52 12.79
CA TYR A 141 -6.33 -7.23 12.40
C TYR A 141 -7.35 -6.09 12.50
N VAL A 142 -8.51 -6.28 11.86
CA VAL A 142 -9.57 -5.25 11.85
C VAL A 142 -9.99 -4.87 13.26
N ARG A 143 -10.27 -5.86 14.12
CA ARG A 143 -10.63 -5.60 15.52
C ARG A 143 -9.52 -4.92 16.29
N SER A 144 -8.29 -5.40 16.16
CA SER A 144 -7.15 -4.83 16.90
C SER A 144 -6.91 -3.36 16.55
N VAL A 145 -7.08 -2.97 15.30
CA VAL A 145 -6.91 -1.58 14.87
C VAL A 145 -8.10 -0.71 15.28
N GLN A 146 -9.33 -1.22 15.11
CA GLN A 146 -10.55 -0.50 15.49
C GLN A 146 -10.68 -0.30 17.01
N ASP A 147 -10.25 -1.26 17.83
CA ASP A 147 -10.26 -1.15 19.30
C ASP A 147 -9.37 0.02 19.78
N TYR A 148 -8.40 0.42 18.99
CA TYR A 148 -7.56 1.62 19.23
C TYR A 148 -8.05 2.88 18.51
N GLY A 149 -9.23 2.84 17.88
CA GLY A 149 -9.86 4.02 17.25
C GLY A 149 -9.30 4.43 15.91
N MET A 150 -8.50 3.58 15.25
CA MET A 150 -7.90 3.83 13.93
C MET A 150 -8.66 3.08 12.83
N VAL A 151 -8.40 3.48 11.57
CA VAL A 151 -8.94 2.82 10.39
C VAL A 151 -8.00 1.69 9.96
N PRO A 152 -8.45 0.41 9.91
CA PRO A 152 -7.68 -0.66 9.30
C PRO A 152 -7.75 -0.54 7.77
N LEU A 153 -6.59 -0.64 7.10
CA LEU A 153 -6.48 -0.57 5.65
C LEU A 153 -5.81 -1.84 5.10
N LEU A 154 -6.27 -2.26 3.94
CA LEU A 154 -5.67 -3.38 3.21
C LEU A 154 -5.20 -2.91 1.84
N GLU A 155 -3.94 -3.12 1.54
CA GLU A 155 -3.29 -2.69 0.31
C GLU A 155 -3.28 -3.79 -0.75
N ASN A 156 -3.52 -3.43 -2.02
CA ASN A 156 -3.26 -4.33 -3.14
C ASN A 156 -1.75 -4.53 -3.33
N ILE A 157 -1.39 -5.64 -3.95
CA ILE A 157 0.00 -6.00 -4.22
C ILE A 157 0.21 -6.38 -5.70
N PRO A 158 1.44 -6.32 -6.22
CA PRO A 158 1.70 -6.71 -7.59
C PRO A 158 1.50 -8.22 -7.77
N PRO A 159 1.18 -8.70 -9.00
CA PRO A 159 1.02 -10.13 -9.26
C PRO A 159 2.30 -10.91 -9.03
N VAL A 160 3.45 -10.27 -9.20
CA VAL A 160 4.76 -10.84 -8.97
C VAL A 160 5.74 -9.77 -8.49
N ALA A 161 6.58 -10.12 -7.53
CA ALA A 161 7.69 -9.29 -7.09
C ALA A 161 9.01 -10.05 -7.20
N ARG A 162 10.07 -9.35 -7.64
CA ARG A 162 11.41 -9.92 -7.68
C ARG A 162 12.04 -9.81 -6.30
N GLN A 163 12.36 -10.95 -5.70
CA GLN A 163 13.05 -11.02 -4.43
C GLN A 163 14.57 -10.85 -4.60
N ARG A 164 15.25 -10.48 -3.50
CA ARG A 164 16.73 -10.57 -3.46
C ARG A 164 17.14 -11.99 -3.85
N GLN A 165 18.20 -12.13 -4.65
CA GLN A 165 18.73 -13.39 -5.22
C GLN A 165 17.99 -13.91 -6.45
N SER A 166 17.28 -13.04 -7.19
CA SER A 166 16.62 -13.34 -8.45
C SER A 166 15.46 -14.37 -8.38
N ALA A 167 14.99 -14.72 -7.18
CA ALA A 167 13.77 -15.51 -7.03
C ALA A 167 12.53 -14.62 -7.20
N TYR A 168 11.51 -15.17 -7.82
CA TYR A 168 10.21 -14.52 -7.91
C TYR A 168 9.30 -14.98 -6.76
N MET A 169 8.55 -14.04 -6.22
CA MET A 169 7.44 -14.27 -5.32
C MET A 169 6.16 -13.87 -6.04
N VAL A 170 5.17 -14.71 -6.00
CA VAL A 170 3.83 -14.45 -6.51
C VAL A 170 2.82 -14.55 -5.38
N THR A 171 1.66 -13.97 -5.58
CA THR A 171 0.54 -14.08 -4.64
C THR A 171 -0.74 -14.34 -5.43
N PRO A 172 -1.58 -15.28 -5.01
CA PRO A 172 -2.86 -15.52 -5.65
C PRO A 172 -3.97 -14.56 -5.23
N ILE A 173 -3.72 -13.72 -4.22
CA ILE A 173 -4.67 -12.73 -3.69
C ILE A 173 -4.02 -11.35 -3.62
N GLY A 174 -4.83 -10.30 -3.54
CA GLY A 174 -4.40 -8.92 -3.34
C GLY A 174 -4.08 -8.16 -4.63
N MET A 175 -3.87 -8.82 -5.76
CA MET A 175 -3.60 -8.15 -7.03
C MET A 175 -4.86 -7.65 -7.74
N ARG A 176 -6.02 -8.23 -7.46
CA ARG A 176 -7.30 -7.92 -8.11
C ARG A 176 -8.12 -6.94 -7.26
N ALA A 177 -8.81 -6.01 -7.90
CA ALA A 177 -9.77 -5.13 -7.23
C ALA A 177 -10.81 -5.93 -6.41
N ASP A 178 -11.29 -7.05 -6.97
CA ASP A 178 -12.25 -7.95 -6.33
C ASP A 178 -11.76 -8.57 -5.01
N ASP A 179 -10.44 -8.72 -4.81
CA ASP A 179 -9.89 -9.23 -3.55
C ASP A 179 -10.06 -8.20 -2.42
N LEU A 180 -9.75 -6.93 -2.69
CA LEU A 180 -9.98 -5.84 -1.74
C LEU A 180 -11.45 -5.67 -1.43
N VAL A 181 -12.31 -5.71 -2.45
CA VAL A 181 -13.78 -5.65 -2.30
C VAL A 181 -14.30 -6.82 -1.45
N TYR A 182 -13.80 -8.03 -1.67
CA TYR A 182 -14.16 -9.20 -0.87
C TYR A 182 -13.87 -8.97 0.62
N PHE A 183 -12.67 -8.50 0.96
CA PHE A 183 -12.31 -8.23 2.34
C PHE A 183 -13.10 -7.07 2.93
N ALA A 184 -13.21 -5.94 2.22
CA ALA A 184 -13.93 -4.77 2.71
C ALA A 184 -15.43 -5.05 2.97
N ARG A 185 -16.06 -5.88 2.13
CA ARG A 185 -17.45 -6.35 2.36
C ARG A 185 -17.56 -7.34 3.51
N SER A 186 -16.52 -8.15 3.73
CA SER A 186 -16.52 -9.17 4.79
C SER A 186 -16.28 -8.60 6.18
N PHE A 187 -15.57 -7.47 6.27
CA PHE A 187 -15.13 -6.87 7.53
C PHE A 187 -15.53 -5.40 7.60
N PRO A 188 -16.63 -5.07 8.30
CA PRO A 188 -17.13 -3.68 8.40
C PRO A 188 -16.08 -2.72 8.93
N GLY A 189 -15.89 -1.60 8.24
CA GLY A 189 -14.91 -0.57 8.59
C GLY A 189 -13.48 -0.83 8.10
N LEU A 190 -13.22 -1.96 7.43
CA LEU A 190 -11.98 -2.16 6.68
C LEU A 190 -12.01 -1.29 5.42
N GLY A 191 -11.01 -0.40 5.29
CA GLY A 191 -10.77 0.39 4.10
C GLY A 191 -9.73 -0.24 3.17
N ALA A 192 -9.52 0.38 2.03
CA ALA A 192 -8.53 -0.02 1.05
C ALA A 192 -7.48 1.06 0.86
N THR A 193 -6.23 0.65 0.73
CA THR A 193 -5.14 1.42 0.12
C THR A 193 -4.93 0.88 -1.29
N LEU A 194 -4.89 1.77 -2.27
CA LEU A 194 -4.53 1.41 -3.63
C LEU A 194 -3.11 1.84 -3.92
N ASP A 195 -2.21 0.91 -4.15
CA ASP A 195 -0.95 1.20 -4.83
C ASP A 195 -1.17 1.19 -6.35
N LEU A 196 -0.94 2.36 -6.98
CA LEU A 196 -1.13 2.54 -8.42
C LEU A 196 -0.13 1.73 -9.24
N SER A 197 1.09 1.60 -8.76
CA SER A 197 2.14 0.83 -9.42
C SER A 197 1.78 -0.66 -9.43
N HIS A 198 1.34 -1.21 -8.29
CA HIS A 198 0.89 -2.59 -8.18
C HIS A 198 -0.31 -2.91 -9.10
N ALA A 199 -1.30 -2.02 -9.10
CA ALA A 199 -2.44 -2.15 -10.03
C ALA A 199 -2.00 -2.03 -11.49
N GLY A 200 -1.07 -1.12 -11.80
CA GLY A 200 -0.49 -0.98 -13.14
C GLY A 200 0.20 -2.25 -13.62
N LEU A 201 1.01 -2.88 -12.77
CA LEU A 201 1.67 -4.16 -13.09
C LEU A 201 0.66 -5.29 -13.35
N PHE A 202 -0.41 -5.35 -12.54
CA PHE A 202 -1.50 -6.31 -12.74
C PHE A 202 -2.19 -6.11 -14.08
N LEU A 203 -2.60 -4.87 -14.39
CA LEU A 203 -3.28 -4.52 -15.63
C LEU A 203 -2.38 -4.77 -16.85
N ASN A 204 -1.09 -4.38 -16.79
CA ASN A 204 -0.13 -4.69 -17.83
C ASN A 204 -0.02 -6.20 -18.05
N GLY A 205 0.06 -6.99 -16.98
CA GLY A 205 0.14 -8.46 -17.03
C GLY A 205 -1.04 -9.11 -17.76
N MET A 206 -2.24 -8.54 -17.65
CA MET A 206 -3.44 -9.03 -18.35
C MET A 206 -3.37 -8.86 -19.88
N TRP A 207 -2.58 -7.91 -20.38
CA TRP A 207 -2.43 -7.62 -21.81
C TRP A 207 -1.13 -8.14 -22.41
N MET A 208 -0.27 -8.76 -21.58
CA MET A 208 1.00 -9.30 -22.07
C MET A 208 0.81 -10.59 -22.85
N ASP A 209 1.68 -10.79 -23.83
CA ASP A 209 1.80 -12.06 -24.56
C ASP A 209 2.72 -13.01 -23.77
N PRO A 210 2.22 -14.18 -23.30
CA PRO A 210 3.03 -15.13 -22.52
C PRO A 210 4.30 -15.60 -23.25
N SER A 211 4.32 -15.53 -24.58
CA SER A 211 5.50 -15.91 -25.37
C SER A 211 6.63 -14.89 -25.36
N LYS A 212 6.36 -13.67 -24.85
CA LYS A 212 7.31 -12.55 -24.85
C LYS A 212 7.90 -12.24 -23.47
N VAL A 213 7.57 -13.03 -22.47
CA VAL A 213 8.12 -12.89 -21.09
C VAL A 213 9.13 -13.99 -20.82
N GLU A 214 9.85 -13.86 -19.70
CA GLU A 214 10.74 -14.92 -19.22
C GLU A 214 9.94 -16.23 -19.06
N PRO A 215 10.48 -17.39 -19.47
CA PRO A 215 9.74 -18.66 -19.44
C PRO A 215 9.14 -19.02 -18.07
N GLU A 216 9.79 -18.59 -17.00
CA GLU A 216 9.34 -18.79 -15.62
C GLU A 216 8.07 -17.99 -15.30
N LEU A 217 7.86 -16.85 -15.95
CA LEU A 217 6.69 -15.98 -15.77
C LEU A 217 5.54 -16.31 -16.74
N ALA A 218 5.79 -17.08 -17.79
CA ALA A 218 4.76 -17.40 -18.79
C ALA A 218 3.49 -18.05 -18.21
N PRO A 219 3.56 -18.97 -17.22
CA PRO A 219 2.36 -19.49 -16.57
C PRO A 219 1.53 -18.44 -15.84
N LEU A 220 2.19 -17.51 -15.13
CA LEU A 220 1.51 -16.39 -14.47
C LEU A 220 0.83 -15.48 -15.49
N VAL A 221 1.54 -15.06 -16.54
CA VAL A 221 0.98 -14.21 -17.60
C VAL A 221 -0.17 -14.89 -18.32
N THR A 222 -0.09 -16.23 -18.54
CA THR A 222 -1.21 -17.01 -19.10
C THR A 222 -2.43 -16.98 -18.20
N TYR A 223 -2.25 -17.08 -16.88
CA TYR A 223 -3.34 -16.91 -15.91
C TYR A 223 -3.93 -15.50 -15.96
N LEU A 224 -3.09 -14.46 -15.90
CA LEU A 224 -3.54 -13.07 -15.91
C LEU A 224 -4.30 -12.72 -17.18
N SER A 225 -3.80 -13.08 -18.35
CA SER A 225 -4.43 -12.81 -19.65
C SER A 225 -5.76 -13.56 -19.86
N GLY A 226 -6.01 -14.61 -19.10
CA GLY A 226 -7.27 -15.35 -19.10
C GLY A 226 -8.33 -14.79 -18.14
N LEU A 227 -8.01 -13.77 -17.33
CA LEU A 227 -8.95 -13.22 -16.36
C LEU A 227 -10.02 -12.35 -17.04
N GLU A 228 -11.26 -12.49 -16.56
CA GLU A 228 -12.34 -11.54 -16.80
C GLU A 228 -12.39 -10.58 -15.58
N ASP A 229 -11.60 -9.51 -15.62
CA ASP A 229 -11.45 -8.55 -14.52
C ASP A 229 -11.38 -7.11 -15.06
N SER A 230 -11.11 -6.14 -14.18
CA SER A 230 -10.87 -4.75 -14.55
C SER A 230 -9.83 -4.66 -15.68
N ARG A 231 -10.20 -4.00 -16.78
CA ARG A 231 -9.35 -3.96 -17.99
C ARG A 231 -8.46 -2.73 -18.05
N ASP A 232 -8.78 -1.75 -17.25
CA ASP A 232 -8.02 -0.50 -17.13
C ASP A 232 -8.08 0.04 -15.70
N MET A 233 -7.29 1.08 -15.45
CA MET A 233 -7.18 1.69 -14.12
C MET A 233 -8.50 2.32 -13.65
N GLU A 234 -9.31 2.85 -14.55
CA GLU A 234 -10.60 3.46 -14.16
C GLU A 234 -11.63 2.39 -13.74
N GLU A 235 -11.64 1.23 -14.38
CA GLU A 235 -12.47 0.09 -13.95
C GLU A 235 -12.00 -0.43 -12.60
N TYR A 236 -10.68 -0.56 -12.41
CA TYR A 236 -10.08 -0.98 -11.13
C TYR A 236 -10.47 -0.01 -10.00
N LEU A 237 -10.26 1.29 -10.22
CA LEU A 237 -10.62 2.35 -9.27
C LEU A 237 -12.10 2.32 -8.93
N ARG A 238 -12.98 2.25 -9.94
CA ARG A 238 -14.44 2.24 -9.75
C ARG A 238 -14.90 1.07 -8.87
N ALA A 239 -14.25 -0.09 -8.99
CA ALA A 239 -14.59 -1.26 -8.18
C ALA A 239 -14.31 -1.05 -6.69
N ILE A 240 -13.18 -0.40 -6.35
CA ILE A 240 -12.74 -0.22 -4.95
C ILE A 240 -13.09 1.15 -4.35
N GLU A 241 -13.51 2.13 -5.16
CA GLU A 241 -13.77 3.52 -4.73
C GLU A 241 -14.64 3.63 -3.47
N PRO A 242 -15.69 2.80 -3.24
CA PRO A 242 -16.49 2.87 -2.01
C PRO A 242 -15.71 2.56 -0.72
N TYR A 243 -14.55 1.94 -0.83
CA TYR A 243 -13.70 1.49 0.29
C TYR A 243 -12.38 2.23 0.36
N LEU A 244 -12.07 3.03 -0.67
CA LEU A 244 -10.77 3.65 -0.85
C LEU A 244 -10.55 4.75 0.20
N PHE A 245 -9.45 4.65 0.94
CA PHE A 245 -9.07 5.61 1.96
C PHE A 245 -7.84 6.41 1.55
N GLU A 246 -6.82 5.74 1.04
CA GLU A 246 -5.59 6.35 0.55
C GLU A 246 -5.07 5.66 -0.71
N VAL A 247 -4.13 6.33 -1.38
CA VAL A 247 -3.50 5.84 -2.60
C VAL A 247 -2.00 6.04 -2.52
N HIS A 248 -1.24 4.98 -2.75
CA HIS A 248 0.20 5.04 -2.97
C HIS A 248 0.48 5.43 -4.41
N VAL A 249 1.33 6.45 -4.57
CA VAL A 249 1.60 7.07 -5.86
C VAL A 249 3.05 6.87 -6.26
N SER A 250 3.24 5.93 -7.16
CA SER A 250 4.45 5.72 -7.94
C SER A 250 4.05 5.19 -9.32
N ASN A 251 4.97 5.16 -10.26
CA ASN A 251 4.69 4.65 -11.59
C ASN A 251 5.15 3.19 -11.74
N ALA A 252 4.72 2.55 -12.82
CA ALA A 252 5.04 1.17 -13.14
C ALA A 252 5.29 1.00 -14.64
N ARG A 253 6.05 -0.03 -15.02
CA ARG A 253 6.23 -0.43 -16.41
C ARG A 253 6.26 -1.95 -16.54
N GLY A 254 5.54 -2.45 -17.55
CA GLY A 254 5.48 -3.90 -17.82
C GLY A 254 4.93 -4.69 -16.64
N LEU A 255 5.62 -5.78 -16.26
CA LEU A 255 5.19 -6.68 -15.19
C LEU A 255 6.01 -6.57 -13.90
N LEU A 256 7.20 -5.95 -13.95
CA LEU A 256 8.21 -6.07 -12.90
C LEU A 256 8.79 -4.73 -12.41
N GLU A 257 8.63 -3.65 -13.17
CA GLU A 257 9.19 -2.36 -12.79
C GLU A 257 8.15 -1.57 -11.98
N GLU A 258 8.18 -1.75 -10.67
CA GLU A 258 7.37 -1.02 -9.68
C GLU A 258 8.11 0.19 -9.11
N GLY A 259 7.39 1.10 -8.49
CA GLY A 259 7.96 2.21 -7.73
C GLY A 259 8.73 3.21 -8.57
N LEU A 260 8.44 3.31 -9.87
CA LEU A 260 9.14 4.24 -10.77
C LEU A 260 8.83 5.70 -10.42
N PRO A 261 9.78 6.63 -10.72
CA PRO A 261 9.59 8.06 -10.53
C PRO A 261 8.35 8.61 -11.24
N TYR A 262 7.84 9.71 -10.74
CA TYR A 262 6.71 10.43 -11.33
C TYR A 262 7.03 10.92 -12.75
N GLY A 263 6.29 10.43 -13.74
CA GLY A 263 6.53 10.74 -15.15
C GLY A 263 7.39 9.70 -15.89
N GLU A 264 7.87 8.66 -15.20
CA GLU A 264 8.43 7.47 -15.81
C GLU A 264 7.41 6.31 -15.71
N GLY A 265 7.38 5.42 -16.72
CA GLY A 265 6.44 4.28 -16.72
C GLY A 265 5.17 4.53 -17.56
N ASP A 266 4.15 3.70 -17.32
CA ASP A 266 2.98 3.56 -18.18
C ASP A 266 1.74 4.32 -17.67
N LEU A 267 1.76 4.86 -16.45
CA LEU A 267 0.62 5.52 -15.81
C LEU A 267 0.67 7.05 -16.00
N ASP A 268 -0.47 7.66 -16.35
CA ASP A 268 -0.68 9.11 -16.28
C ASP A 268 -1.03 9.54 -14.86
N LEU A 269 0.01 9.73 -14.02
CA LEU A 269 -0.16 10.09 -12.62
C LEU A 269 -0.79 11.48 -12.41
N ASP A 270 -0.65 12.43 -13.36
CA ASP A 270 -1.32 13.73 -13.28
C ASP A 270 -2.83 13.59 -13.45
N ALA A 271 -3.28 12.77 -14.41
CA ALA A 271 -4.70 12.48 -14.60
C ALA A 271 -5.28 11.73 -13.40
N LEU A 272 -4.55 10.73 -12.89
CA LEU A 272 -4.95 9.96 -11.70
C LEU A 272 -5.03 10.82 -10.44
N ALA A 273 -4.07 11.73 -10.20
CA ALA A 273 -4.10 12.65 -9.07
C ALA A 273 -5.34 13.56 -9.11
N ARG A 274 -5.68 14.13 -10.29
CA ARG A 274 -6.90 14.92 -10.45
C ARG A 274 -8.18 14.10 -10.25
N ARG A 275 -8.21 12.86 -10.76
CA ARG A 275 -9.33 11.91 -10.59
C ARG A 275 -9.57 11.57 -9.11
N LEU A 276 -8.50 11.42 -8.35
CA LEU A 276 -8.51 11.00 -6.95
C LEU A 276 -8.64 12.16 -5.94
N ALA A 277 -8.50 13.41 -6.40
CA ALA A 277 -8.36 14.60 -5.57
C ALA A 277 -9.41 14.74 -4.44
N ARG A 278 -10.62 14.20 -4.63
CA ARG A 278 -11.73 14.25 -3.66
C ARG A 278 -12.27 12.87 -3.28
N SER A 279 -11.69 11.81 -3.84
CA SER A 279 -12.13 10.42 -3.61
C SER A 279 -11.38 9.76 -2.47
N VAL A 280 -10.22 10.32 -2.05
CA VAL A 280 -9.35 9.75 -1.02
C VAL A 280 -8.98 10.78 0.03
N ARG A 281 -8.52 10.30 1.18
CA ARG A 281 -7.96 11.19 2.21
C ARG A 281 -6.52 11.56 1.95
N TYR A 282 -5.73 10.59 1.48
CA TYR A 282 -4.28 10.73 1.31
C TYR A 282 -3.81 10.22 -0.04
N LEU A 283 -2.84 10.95 -0.60
CA LEU A 283 -1.96 10.50 -1.68
C LEU A 283 -0.57 10.35 -1.06
N VAL A 284 -0.07 9.14 -0.97
CA VAL A 284 1.23 8.82 -0.36
C VAL A 284 2.25 8.61 -1.46
N THR A 285 3.37 9.32 -1.44
CA THR A 285 4.43 9.11 -2.42
C THR A 285 5.25 7.88 -2.06
N GLU A 286 5.35 6.92 -2.97
CA GLU A 286 6.03 5.64 -2.76
C GLU A 286 7.01 5.28 -3.87
N THR A 287 7.78 6.22 -4.31
CA THR A 287 8.82 6.00 -5.32
C THR A 287 10.01 5.26 -4.73
N ILE A 288 10.57 4.29 -5.45
CA ILE A 288 11.83 3.65 -5.07
C ILE A 288 12.97 4.64 -5.26
N GLU A 289 13.61 5.02 -4.16
CA GLU A 289 14.71 5.95 -4.13
C GLU A 289 16.06 5.25 -4.37
N ALA A 290 16.96 5.90 -5.11
CA ALA A 290 18.33 5.41 -5.28
C ALA A 290 19.10 5.37 -3.95
N ASP A 291 18.86 6.34 -3.08
CA ASP A 291 19.30 6.36 -1.68
C ASP A 291 18.06 6.38 -0.78
N PRO A 292 17.72 5.28 -0.11
CA PRO A 292 16.49 5.20 0.71
C PRO A 292 16.47 6.19 1.88
N ASP A 293 17.60 6.73 2.29
CA ASP A 293 17.69 7.74 3.34
C ASP A 293 17.27 9.13 2.84
N ARG A 294 17.10 9.33 1.52
CA ARG A 294 16.73 10.60 0.89
C ARG A 294 15.46 10.45 0.03
N ALA A 295 14.51 11.35 0.21
CA ALA A 295 13.26 11.38 -0.56
C ALA A 295 13.36 12.32 -1.78
N VAL A 296 14.25 12.05 -2.72
CA VAL A 296 14.45 12.92 -3.88
C VAL A 296 13.28 12.82 -4.84
N GLU A 297 12.98 11.60 -5.27
CA GLU A 297 11.88 11.33 -6.22
C GLU A 297 10.52 11.48 -5.55
N MET A 298 10.37 11.06 -4.29
CA MET A 298 9.13 11.27 -3.53
C MET A 298 8.81 12.76 -3.36
N ARG A 299 9.80 13.64 -3.18
CA ARG A 299 9.57 15.10 -3.10
C ARG A 299 9.20 15.71 -4.44
N GLU A 300 9.77 15.22 -5.53
CA GLU A 300 9.33 15.62 -6.88
C GLU A 300 7.88 15.17 -7.10
N ALA A 301 7.52 13.93 -6.72
CA ALA A 301 6.14 13.47 -6.73
C ALA A 301 5.22 14.33 -5.86
N GLN A 302 5.62 14.67 -4.63
CA GLN A 302 4.88 15.57 -3.74
C GLN A 302 4.62 16.93 -4.41
N ARG A 303 5.64 17.52 -5.04
CA ARG A 303 5.51 18.81 -5.73
C ARG A 303 4.49 18.74 -6.87
N ARG A 304 4.53 17.68 -7.69
CA ARG A 304 3.60 17.48 -8.81
C ARG A 304 2.19 17.19 -8.35
N LEU A 305 2.01 16.32 -7.35
CA LEU A 305 0.71 16.05 -6.76
C LEU A 305 0.07 17.33 -6.22
N ASN A 306 0.81 18.13 -5.46
CA ASN A 306 0.32 19.40 -4.94
C ASN A 306 -0.05 20.39 -6.06
N ALA A 307 0.62 20.36 -7.21
CA ALA A 307 0.26 21.18 -8.37
C ALA A 307 -1.06 20.69 -8.99
N ALA A 308 -1.18 19.39 -9.26
CA ALA A 308 -2.39 18.78 -9.83
C ALA A 308 -3.63 18.98 -8.95
N LEU A 309 -3.48 18.89 -7.63
CA LEU A 309 -4.57 19.11 -6.67
C LEU A 309 -5.02 20.59 -6.65
N ARG A 310 -4.09 21.55 -6.73
CA ARG A 310 -4.43 22.99 -6.84
C ARG A 310 -5.17 23.31 -8.12
N GLU A 311 -4.68 22.82 -9.27
CA GLU A 311 -5.34 22.98 -10.56
C GLU A 311 -6.78 22.43 -10.55
N HIS A 312 -6.97 21.25 -9.93
CA HIS A 312 -8.30 20.67 -9.77
C HIS A 312 -9.21 21.55 -8.90
N GLN A 313 -8.68 22.13 -7.83
CA GLN A 313 -9.43 23.02 -6.92
C GLN A 313 -9.87 24.30 -7.65
N GLU A 314 -8.97 24.93 -8.39
CA GLU A 314 -9.27 26.15 -9.17
C GLU A 314 -10.32 25.91 -10.26
N ALA A 315 -10.25 24.75 -10.93
CA ALA A 315 -11.19 24.38 -12.00
C ALA A 315 -12.61 24.05 -11.47
N THR A 316 -12.76 23.78 -10.15
CA THR A 316 -14.04 23.36 -9.54
C THR A 316 -14.65 24.46 -8.65
N THR A 317 -14.00 25.61 -8.51
CA THR A 317 -14.47 26.82 -7.79
C THR A 317 -15.06 27.82 -8.79
#